data_96d29e33f196f0632526ec029720cd50
#
_entry.id   96d29e33f196f0632526ec029720cd50
#
_cell.length_a   1.000
_cell.length_b   1.000
_cell.length_c   1.000
_cell.angle_alpha   90.00
_cell.angle_beta   90.00
_cell.angle_gamma   90.00
#
_symmetry.space_group_name_H-M   'P 1'
#
loop_
_entity.id
_entity.type
_entity.pdbx_description
1 polymer ?
#
loop_
_entity_poly.entity_id
_entity_poly.type
_entity_poly.pdbx_seq_one_letter_code
_entity_poly.pdbx_strand_id
1 'polypeptide(L)'
;MHLCDYRSLSPTPEDEKAAEKDSADVPADLREQMHTHLLAEALVRQIAEKSEVSLPTALVEDRASSMAMALEARLAADSHSLEDYYAAIGTSEAGLMGDMRAEARRQLTSRAILLAIARQEGLTASEDDLKNEVKRLTTRYPLTEDQIRHLLTTSGDEVALREDIAIEHAAEFVETLVSQG
;
A
#
# COMPACT_ATOMS: atom_id res chain seq x y z
N MET A 1 5.60 -6.92 -17.07
CA MET A 1 5.69 -7.60 -15.76
C MET A 1 5.26 -9.05 -15.95
N HIS A 2 6.03 -9.98 -15.40
CA HIS A 2 5.69 -11.40 -15.37
C HIS A 2 5.59 -11.84 -13.90
N LEU A 3 4.40 -12.28 -13.45
CA LEU A 3 4.22 -12.84 -12.12
C LEU A 3 4.76 -14.27 -12.05
N CYS A 4 5.38 -14.60 -10.92
CA CYS A 4 5.69 -15.99 -10.59
C CYS A 4 4.41 -16.80 -10.30
N ASP A 5 4.54 -18.12 -10.13
CA ASP A 5 3.44 -18.95 -9.62
C ASP A 5 3.24 -18.71 -8.13
N TYR A 6 2.51 -17.64 -7.80
CA TYR A 6 2.29 -17.20 -6.42
C TYR A 6 1.34 -18.10 -5.63
N ARG A 7 0.52 -18.91 -6.29
CA ARG A 7 -0.39 -19.84 -5.61
C ARG A 7 0.34 -21.02 -4.95
N SER A 8 1.60 -21.26 -5.37
CA SER A 8 2.49 -22.26 -4.76
C SER A 8 3.35 -21.70 -3.62
N LEU A 9 3.25 -20.41 -3.33
CA LEU A 9 4.02 -19.75 -2.27
C LEU A 9 3.22 -19.72 -0.96
N SER A 10 3.96 -19.77 0.15
CA SER A 10 3.43 -19.59 1.50
C SER A 10 4.42 -18.74 2.31
N PRO A 11 3.96 -18.07 3.37
CA PRO A 11 4.86 -17.39 4.30
C PRO A 11 5.93 -18.34 4.84
N THR A 12 7.12 -17.80 5.07
CA THR A 12 8.21 -18.60 5.65
C THR A 12 8.06 -18.69 7.18
N PRO A 13 8.72 -19.66 7.85
CA PRO A 13 8.75 -19.70 9.32
C PRO A 13 9.35 -18.44 9.97
N GLU A 14 10.12 -17.66 9.23
CA GLU A 14 10.64 -16.37 9.69
C GLU A 14 9.57 -15.28 9.60
N ASP A 15 8.76 -15.28 8.54
CA ASP A 15 7.62 -14.37 8.39
C ASP A 15 6.57 -14.64 9.49
N GLU A 16 6.29 -15.90 9.81
CA GLU A 16 5.39 -16.30 10.90
C GLU A 16 5.85 -15.74 12.25
N LYS A 17 7.13 -15.91 12.58
CA LYS A 17 7.69 -15.38 13.83
C LYS A 17 7.69 -13.85 13.88
N ALA A 18 7.94 -13.20 12.75
CA ALA A 18 7.88 -11.74 12.67
C ALA A 18 6.44 -11.25 12.86
N ALA A 19 5.48 -11.85 12.17
CA ALA A 19 4.07 -11.50 12.29
C ALA A 19 3.53 -11.74 13.71
N GLU A 20 3.89 -12.84 14.37
CA GLU A 20 3.54 -13.13 15.75
C GLU A 20 4.08 -12.06 16.71
N LYS A 21 5.35 -11.69 16.55
CA LYS A 21 5.98 -10.64 17.36
C LYS A 21 5.33 -9.28 17.16
N ASP A 22 5.12 -8.88 15.90
CA ASP A 22 4.63 -7.54 15.57
C ASP A 22 3.12 -7.39 15.85
N SER A 23 2.37 -8.49 15.92
CA SER A 23 0.98 -8.50 16.37
C SER A 23 0.78 -8.65 17.87
N ALA A 24 1.84 -8.92 18.65
CA ALA A 24 1.75 -9.22 20.09
C ALA A 24 1.14 -8.08 20.92
N ASP A 25 1.46 -6.83 20.58
CA ASP A 25 1.00 -5.63 21.28
C ASP A 25 -0.39 -5.14 20.80
N VAL A 26 -0.98 -5.82 19.83
CA VAL A 26 -2.31 -5.50 19.30
C VAL A 26 -3.40 -6.07 20.21
N PRO A 27 -4.54 -5.35 20.45
CA PRO A 27 -5.69 -5.89 21.18
C PRO A 27 -6.10 -7.27 20.68
N ALA A 28 -6.51 -8.16 21.61
CA ALA A 28 -6.72 -9.57 21.33
C ALA A 28 -7.76 -9.84 20.22
N ASP A 29 -8.76 -9.00 20.11
CA ASP A 29 -9.82 -9.05 19.09
C ASP A 29 -9.35 -8.68 17.66
N LEU A 30 -8.22 -7.95 17.56
CA LEU A 30 -7.63 -7.53 16.27
C LEU A 30 -6.34 -8.30 15.93
N ARG A 31 -5.82 -9.09 16.86
CA ARG A 31 -4.51 -9.76 16.71
C ARG A 31 -4.47 -10.72 15.56
N GLU A 32 -5.49 -11.55 15.42
CA GLU A 32 -5.57 -12.54 14.32
C GLU A 32 -5.63 -11.85 12.96
N GLN A 33 -6.43 -10.79 12.85
CA GLN A 33 -6.52 -10.00 11.62
C GLN A 33 -5.17 -9.34 11.29
N MET A 34 -4.51 -8.73 12.28
CA MET A 34 -3.19 -8.12 12.08
C MET A 34 -2.14 -9.17 11.69
N HIS A 35 -2.14 -10.33 12.34
CA HIS A 35 -1.23 -11.42 12.01
C HIS A 35 -1.40 -11.88 10.55
N THR A 36 -2.64 -12.15 10.13
CA THR A 36 -2.97 -12.52 8.74
C THR A 36 -2.52 -11.44 7.75
N HIS A 37 -2.77 -10.17 8.08
CA HIS A 37 -2.34 -9.04 7.25
C HIS A 37 -0.82 -8.99 7.07
N LEU A 38 -0.04 -9.13 8.16
CA LEU A 38 1.41 -9.14 8.11
C LEU A 38 1.97 -10.31 7.29
N LEU A 39 1.35 -11.49 7.38
CA LEU A 39 1.70 -12.64 6.54
C LEU A 39 1.37 -12.41 5.06
N ALA A 40 0.24 -11.76 4.76
CA ALA A 40 -0.12 -11.40 3.40
C ALA A 40 0.89 -10.39 2.81
N GLU A 41 1.32 -9.39 3.57
CA GLU A 41 2.38 -8.46 3.16
C GLU A 41 3.71 -9.20 2.89
N ALA A 42 4.08 -10.15 3.75
CA ALA A 42 5.26 -10.97 3.56
C ALA A 42 5.17 -11.80 2.27
N LEU A 43 4.00 -12.38 1.99
CA LEU A 43 3.77 -13.14 0.77
C LEU A 43 3.86 -12.24 -0.48
N VAL A 44 3.27 -11.04 -0.46
CA VAL A 44 3.39 -10.07 -1.56
C VAL A 44 4.87 -9.71 -1.81
N ARG A 45 5.67 -9.53 -0.75
CA ARG A 45 7.11 -9.30 -0.86
C ARG A 45 7.82 -10.48 -1.52
N GLN A 46 7.54 -11.72 -1.12
CA GLN A 46 8.12 -12.91 -1.77
C GLN A 46 7.73 -13.03 -3.25
N ILE A 47 6.47 -12.71 -3.59
CA ILE A 47 6.00 -12.66 -4.98
C ILE A 47 6.82 -11.63 -5.77
N ALA A 48 7.05 -10.45 -5.17
CA ALA A 48 7.83 -9.39 -5.80
C ALA A 48 9.28 -9.81 -6.09
N GLU A 49 9.92 -10.50 -5.15
CA GLU A 49 11.30 -11.01 -5.28
C GLU A 49 11.43 -12.08 -6.38
N LYS A 50 10.38 -12.87 -6.58
CA LYS A 50 10.36 -13.97 -7.58
C LYS A 50 9.75 -13.57 -8.92
N SER A 51 9.27 -12.34 -9.05
CA SER A 51 8.62 -11.81 -10.24
C SER A 51 9.49 -10.75 -10.92
N GLU A 52 9.33 -10.59 -12.25
CA GLU A 52 10.00 -9.53 -12.97
C GLU A 52 9.17 -8.25 -12.96
N VAL A 53 9.52 -7.33 -12.05
CA VAL A 53 8.88 -6.02 -11.92
C VAL A 53 9.85 -4.93 -12.36
N SER A 54 9.50 -4.19 -13.41
CA SER A 54 10.24 -3.02 -13.86
C SER A 54 9.45 -1.75 -13.55
N LEU A 55 10.03 -0.87 -12.77
CA LEU A 55 9.46 0.43 -12.40
C LEU A 55 10.26 1.55 -13.08
N PRO A 56 9.60 2.50 -13.76
CA PRO A 56 10.26 3.70 -14.26
C PRO A 56 10.92 4.49 -13.11
N THR A 57 12.17 4.91 -13.30
CA THR A 57 12.89 5.68 -12.27
C THR A 57 12.15 6.97 -11.89
N ALA A 58 11.57 7.66 -12.88
CA ALA A 58 10.79 8.87 -12.65
C ALA A 58 9.62 8.63 -11.65
N LEU A 59 8.90 7.52 -11.78
CA LEU A 59 7.79 7.19 -10.88
C LEU A 59 8.27 6.98 -9.43
N VAL A 60 9.44 6.36 -9.24
CA VAL A 60 10.05 6.19 -7.92
C VAL A 60 10.47 7.52 -7.33
N GLU A 61 11.10 8.40 -8.13
CA GLU A 61 11.51 9.75 -7.69
C GLU A 61 10.29 10.61 -7.31
N ASP A 62 9.24 10.62 -8.13
CA ASP A 62 8.00 11.37 -7.86
C ASP A 62 7.35 10.89 -6.55
N ARG A 63 7.30 9.57 -6.33
CA ARG A 63 6.74 9.01 -5.10
C ARG A 63 7.61 9.36 -3.89
N ALA A 64 8.93 9.24 -3.99
CA ALA A 64 9.86 9.58 -2.92
C ALA A 64 9.76 11.08 -2.55
N SER A 65 9.68 11.96 -3.54
CA SER A 65 9.49 13.40 -3.34
C SER A 65 8.17 13.69 -2.63
N SER A 66 7.08 13.05 -3.04
CA SER A 66 5.77 13.19 -2.39
C SER A 66 5.80 12.73 -0.92
N MET A 67 6.53 11.66 -0.62
CA MET A 67 6.71 11.18 0.76
C MET A 67 7.53 12.17 1.60
N ALA A 68 8.59 12.74 1.04
CA ALA A 68 9.40 13.75 1.72
C ALA A 68 8.59 15.03 2.03
N MET A 69 7.80 15.51 1.05
CA MET A 69 6.90 16.67 1.25
C MET A 69 5.84 16.39 2.33
N ALA A 70 5.27 15.17 2.36
CA ALA A 70 4.31 14.79 3.39
C ALA A 70 4.93 14.72 4.79
N LEU A 71 6.18 14.25 4.90
CA LEU A 71 6.94 14.28 6.16
C LEU A 71 7.19 15.71 6.62
N GLU A 72 7.66 16.58 5.72
CA GLU A 72 7.91 17.99 6.01
C GLU A 72 6.63 18.69 6.52
N ALA A 73 5.50 18.50 5.83
CA ALA A 73 4.22 19.08 6.22
C ALA A 73 3.78 18.60 7.62
N ARG A 74 4.01 17.32 7.94
CA ARG A 74 3.70 16.77 9.27
C ARG A 74 4.60 17.35 10.36
N LEU A 75 5.91 17.44 10.11
CA LEU A 75 6.85 18.05 11.05
C LEU A 75 6.52 19.53 11.29
N ALA A 76 6.19 20.28 10.23
CA ALA A 76 5.79 21.68 10.35
C ALA A 76 4.52 21.86 11.19
N ALA A 77 3.54 20.95 11.09
CA ALA A 77 2.34 20.97 11.92
C ALA A 77 2.66 20.80 13.42
N ASP A 78 3.71 20.04 13.74
CA ASP A 78 4.22 19.82 15.11
C ASP A 78 5.30 20.85 15.50
N SER A 79 5.50 21.91 14.71
CA SER A 79 6.52 22.97 14.91
C SER A 79 7.97 22.45 14.91
N HIS A 80 8.24 21.39 14.18
CA HIS A 80 9.59 20.86 13.94
C HIS A 80 10.06 21.12 12.53
N SER A 81 11.38 21.23 12.33
CA SER A 81 12.01 21.32 11.02
C SER A 81 12.57 19.97 10.55
N LEU A 82 12.89 19.86 9.25
CA LEU A 82 13.62 18.71 8.73
C LEU A 82 15.02 18.61 9.32
N GLU A 83 15.69 19.77 9.63
CA GLU A 83 16.99 19.80 10.27
C GLU A 83 16.96 19.18 11.67
N ASP A 84 15.92 19.51 12.48
CA ASP A 84 15.71 18.92 13.78
C ASP A 84 15.49 17.39 13.67
N TYR A 85 14.74 16.98 12.66
CA TYR A 85 14.49 15.57 12.37
C TYR A 85 15.78 14.84 11.97
N TYR A 86 16.59 15.42 11.08
CA TYR A 86 17.89 14.83 10.69
C TYR A 86 18.84 14.67 11.88
N ALA A 87 18.88 15.67 12.76
CA ALA A 87 19.71 15.62 13.96
C ALA A 87 19.20 14.54 14.93
N ALA A 88 17.88 14.40 15.10
CA ALA A 88 17.27 13.45 16.03
C ALA A 88 17.48 11.99 15.63
N ILE A 89 17.43 11.67 14.32
CA ILE A 89 17.57 10.29 13.82
C ILE A 89 18.99 9.98 13.31
N GLY A 90 19.91 10.95 13.36
CA GLY A 90 21.31 10.76 12.95
C GLY A 90 21.48 10.53 11.44
N THR A 91 20.65 11.16 10.62
CA THR A 91 20.72 11.05 9.15
C THR A 91 21.03 12.41 8.49
N SER A 92 21.12 12.41 7.17
CA SER A 92 21.22 13.62 6.35
C SER A 92 20.06 13.68 5.34
N GLU A 93 19.88 14.81 4.68
CA GLU A 93 18.92 14.94 3.58
C GLU A 93 19.13 13.86 2.51
N ALA A 94 20.36 13.62 2.11
CA ALA A 94 20.71 12.57 1.14
C ALA A 94 20.39 11.17 1.65
N GLY A 95 20.62 10.89 2.93
CA GLY A 95 20.28 9.64 3.60
C GLY A 95 18.76 9.44 3.62
N LEU A 96 18.01 10.43 4.09
CA LEU A 96 16.55 10.39 4.10
C LEU A 96 15.97 10.17 2.70
N MET A 97 16.45 10.90 1.69
CA MET A 97 15.99 10.70 0.31
C MET A 97 16.33 9.32 -0.23
N GLY A 98 17.46 8.73 0.19
CA GLY A 98 17.81 7.34 -0.10
C GLY A 98 16.76 6.36 0.46
N ASP A 99 16.41 6.53 1.73
CA ASP A 99 15.40 5.71 2.41
C ASP A 99 13.99 5.90 1.78
N MET A 100 13.63 7.14 1.45
CA MET A 100 12.36 7.44 0.76
C MET A 100 12.27 6.77 -0.61
N ARG A 101 13.37 6.74 -1.38
CA ARG A 101 13.41 6.02 -2.68
C ARG A 101 13.27 4.50 -2.49
N ALA A 102 13.92 3.94 -1.49
CA ALA A 102 13.82 2.51 -1.19
C ALA A 102 12.39 2.14 -0.80
N GLU A 103 11.76 2.95 0.06
CA GLU A 103 10.36 2.76 0.47
C GLU A 103 9.38 2.99 -0.69
N ALA A 104 9.56 4.05 -1.47
CA ALA A 104 8.75 4.32 -2.66
C ALA A 104 8.79 3.14 -3.65
N ARG A 105 9.99 2.56 -3.86
CA ARG A 105 10.16 1.38 -4.71
C ARG A 105 9.39 0.18 -4.14
N ARG A 106 9.47 -0.08 -2.84
CA ARG A 106 8.72 -1.18 -2.19
C ARG A 106 7.22 -1.01 -2.39
N GLN A 107 6.67 0.17 -2.08
CA GLN A 107 5.24 0.46 -2.22
C GLN A 107 4.75 0.31 -3.66
N LEU A 108 5.48 0.87 -4.61
CA LEU A 108 5.14 0.78 -6.03
C LEU A 108 5.24 -0.66 -6.56
N THR A 109 6.21 -1.44 -6.07
CA THR A 109 6.35 -2.86 -6.44
C THR A 109 5.17 -3.66 -5.89
N SER A 110 4.82 -3.52 -4.60
CA SER A 110 3.67 -4.20 -4.00
C SER A 110 2.37 -3.84 -4.71
N ARG A 111 2.16 -2.55 -5.01
CA ARG A 111 1.01 -2.08 -5.78
C ARG A 111 0.95 -2.73 -7.17
N ALA A 112 2.07 -2.79 -7.89
CA ALA A 112 2.12 -3.41 -9.21
C ALA A 112 1.83 -4.93 -9.16
N ILE A 113 2.34 -5.63 -8.15
CA ILE A 113 2.05 -7.05 -7.92
C ILE A 113 0.56 -7.28 -7.65
N LEU A 114 -0.04 -6.53 -6.72
CA LEU A 114 -1.46 -6.65 -6.38
C LEU A 114 -2.36 -6.34 -7.58
N LEU A 115 -2.04 -5.31 -8.36
CA LEU A 115 -2.77 -4.99 -9.59
C LEU A 115 -2.66 -6.11 -10.64
N ALA A 116 -1.51 -6.77 -10.72
CA ALA A 116 -1.34 -7.90 -11.62
C ALA A 116 -2.11 -9.14 -11.15
N ILE A 117 -2.14 -9.40 -9.84
CA ILE A 117 -2.98 -10.44 -9.24
C ILE A 117 -4.45 -10.14 -9.52
N ALA A 118 -4.90 -8.90 -9.27
CA ALA A 118 -6.28 -8.49 -9.57
C ALA A 118 -6.68 -8.79 -11.00
N ARG A 119 -5.82 -8.45 -11.97
CA ARG A 119 -6.06 -8.72 -13.39
C ARG A 119 -6.07 -10.22 -13.72
N GLN A 120 -5.18 -11.00 -13.13
CA GLN A 120 -5.11 -12.44 -13.36
C GLN A 120 -6.29 -13.20 -12.75
N GLU A 121 -6.77 -12.77 -11.59
CA GLU A 121 -7.91 -13.38 -10.88
C GLU A 121 -9.26 -12.75 -11.31
N GLY A 122 -9.24 -11.76 -12.19
CA GLY A 122 -10.46 -11.07 -12.65
C GLY A 122 -11.15 -10.23 -11.56
N LEU A 123 -10.39 -9.79 -10.55
CA LEU A 123 -10.88 -8.95 -9.47
C LEU A 123 -11.04 -7.51 -9.98
N THR A 124 -12.27 -7.05 -10.04
CA THR A 124 -12.61 -5.72 -10.56
C THR A 124 -13.54 -5.00 -9.59
N ALA A 125 -13.47 -3.67 -9.57
CA ALA A 125 -14.41 -2.86 -8.81
C ALA A 125 -15.83 -2.94 -9.41
N SER A 126 -16.79 -3.32 -8.60
CA SER A 126 -18.21 -3.25 -8.94
C SER A 126 -18.73 -1.80 -8.78
N GLU A 127 -19.95 -1.55 -9.27
CA GLU A 127 -20.63 -0.27 -9.04
C GLU A 127 -20.97 -0.03 -7.56
N ASP A 128 -21.21 -1.10 -6.79
CA ASP A 128 -21.48 -1.01 -5.35
C ASP A 128 -20.19 -0.68 -4.59
N ASP A 129 -19.04 -1.23 -4.98
CA ASP A 129 -17.75 -0.88 -4.40
C ASP A 129 -17.43 0.59 -4.64
N LEU A 130 -17.60 1.06 -5.87
CA LEU A 130 -17.41 2.47 -6.20
C LEU A 130 -18.33 3.38 -5.38
N LYS A 131 -19.61 2.99 -5.22
CA LYS A 131 -20.57 3.74 -4.40
C LYS A 131 -20.16 3.78 -2.94
N ASN A 132 -19.70 2.66 -2.37
CA ASN A 132 -19.24 2.58 -1.00
C ASN A 132 -17.99 3.45 -0.79
N GLU A 133 -17.06 3.44 -1.74
CA GLU A 133 -15.87 4.27 -1.66
C GLU A 133 -16.20 5.76 -1.76
N VAL A 134 -17.07 6.16 -2.68
CA VAL A 134 -17.57 7.55 -2.75
C VAL A 134 -18.18 7.96 -1.42
N LYS A 135 -18.99 7.09 -0.79
CA LYS A 135 -19.57 7.37 0.52
C LYS A 135 -18.48 7.49 1.61
N ARG A 136 -17.45 6.66 1.59
CA ARG A 136 -16.30 6.76 2.51
C ARG A 136 -15.57 8.10 2.33
N LEU A 137 -15.41 8.57 1.11
CA LEU A 137 -14.80 9.86 0.82
C LEU A 137 -15.60 11.05 1.41
N THR A 138 -16.94 10.97 1.50
CA THR A 138 -17.76 12.04 2.14
C THR A 138 -17.49 12.18 3.64
N THR A 139 -17.00 11.13 4.30
CA THR A 139 -16.62 11.23 5.71
C THR A 139 -15.28 11.94 5.91
N ARG A 140 -14.45 11.94 4.88
CA ARG A 140 -13.09 12.52 4.91
C ARG A 140 -13.05 13.94 4.37
N TYR A 141 -13.90 14.23 3.39
CA TYR A 141 -13.96 15.52 2.72
C TYR A 141 -15.35 16.13 2.89
N PRO A 142 -15.46 17.47 3.09
CA PRO A 142 -16.74 18.15 3.24
C PRO A 142 -17.46 18.35 1.88
N LEU A 143 -17.67 17.24 1.17
CA LEU A 143 -18.31 17.19 -0.15
C LEU A 143 -19.45 16.18 -0.14
N THR A 144 -20.47 16.42 -0.95
CA THR A 144 -21.56 15.45 -1.17
C THR A 144 -21.12 14.33 -2.10
N GLU A 145 -21.82 13.19 -2.10
CA GLU A 145 -21.56 12.08 -3.03
C GLU A 145 -21.61 12.54 -4.49
N ASP A 146 -22.57 13.40 -4.85
CA ASP A 146 -22.71 13.93 -6.21
C ASP A 146 -21.53 14.81 -6.61
N GLN A 147 -21.03 15.63 -5.68
CA GLN A 147 -19.84 16.45 -5.92
C GLN A 147 -18.59 15.59 -6.12
N ILE A 148 -18.40 14.55 -5.30
CA ILE A 148 -17.28 13.61 -5.44
C ILE A 148 -17.37 12.87 -6.77
N ARG A 149 -18.54 12.34 -7.13
CA ARG A 149 -18.75 11.67 -8.43
C ARG A 149 -18.47 12.58 -9.61
N HIS A 150 -18.95 13.82 -9.54
CA HIS A 150 -18.67 14.81 -10.57
C HIS A 150 -17.17 15.10 -10.71
N LEU A 151 -16.47 15.26 -9.60
CA LEU A 151 -15.01 15.45 -9.62
C LEU A 151 -14.30 14.25 -10.25
N LEU A 152 -14.57 13.04 -9.79
CA LEU A 152 -13.97 11.82 -10.32
C LEU A 152 -14.17 11.66 -11.83
N THR A 153 -15.38 11.95 -12.31
CA THR A 153 -15.70 11.88 -13.74
C THR A 153 -14.99 12.98 -14.54
N THR A 154 -14.92 14.21 -13.99
CA THR A 154 -14.33 15.35 -14.70
C THR A 154 -12.81 15.29 -14.75
N SER A 155 -12.17 14.81 -13.69
CA SER A 155 -10.71 14.63 -13.61
C SER A 155 -10.22 13.36 -14.32
N GLY A 156 -11.11 12.39 -14.56
CA GLY A 156 -10.74 11.08 -15.06
C GLY A 156 -10.21 10.13 -13.96
N ASP A 157 -10.28 10.53 -12.70
CA ASP A 157 -9.74 9.77 -11.55
C ASP A 157 -10.60 8.53 -11.20
N GLU A 158 -11.80 8.37 -11.79
CA GLU A 158 -12.64 7.19 -11.56
C GLU A 158 -11.91 5.89 -11.96
N VAL A 159 -11.11 5.92 -13.03
CA VAL A 159 -10.33 4.75 -13.47
C VAL A 159 -9.29 4.37 -12.41
N ALA A 160 -8.58 5.37 -11.89
CA ALA A 160 -7.59 5.16 -10.83
C ALA A 160 -8.25 4.63 -9.54
N LEU A 161 -9.42 5.16 -9.18
CA LEU A 161 -10.19 4.70 -8.03
C LEU A 161 -10.64 3.24 -8.19
N ARG A 162 -11.10 2.84 -9.37
CA ARG A 162 -11.44 1.44 -9.67
C ARG A 162 -10.22 0.52 -9.60
N GLU A 163 -9.05 0.98 -10.03
CA GLU A 163 -7.81 0.23 -9.87
C GLU A 163 -7.41 0.11 -8.39
N ASP A 164 -7.60 1.14 -7.57
CA ASP A 164 -7.34 1.09 -6.13
C ASP A 164 -8.24 0.07 -5.43
N ILE A 165 -9.52 0.05 -5.74
CA ILE A 165 -10.48 -0.95 -5.23
C ILE A 165 -10.09 -2.37 -5.67
N ALA A 166 -9.69 -2.56 -6.94
CA ALA A 166 -9.24 -3.86 -7.42
C ALA A 166 -7.96 -4.34 -6.69
N ILE A 167 -7.09 -3.43 -6.31
CA ILE A 167 -5.90 -3.71 -5.49
C ILE A 167 -6.30 -4.12 -4.06
N GLU A 168 -7.29 -3.46 -3.45
CA GLU A 168 -7.84 -3.86 -2.16
C GLU A 168 -8.41 -5.28 -2.21
N HIS A 169 -9.20 -5.62 -3.23
CA HIS A 169 -9.69 -6.99 -3.45
C HIS A 169 -8.56 -8.01 -3.65
N ALA A 170 -7.47 -7.60 -4.32
CA ALA A 170 -6.31 -8.49 -4.47
C ALA A 170 -5.56 -8.70 -3.15
N ALA A 171 -5.49 -7.70 -2.29
CA ALA A 171 -4.92 -7.83 -0.95
C ALA A 171 -5.75 -8.81 -0.09
N GLU A 172 -7.08 -8.65 -0.07
CA GLU A 172 -8.01 -9.56 0.60
C GLU A 172 -7.89 -11.00 0.05
N PHE A 173 -7.73 -11.15 -1.27
CA PHE A 173 -7.48 -12.45 -1.88
C PHE A 173 -6.18 -13.08 -1.37
N VAL A 174 -5.09 -12.31 -1.26
CA VAL A 174 -3.81 -12.79 -0.72
C VAL A 174 -3.95 -13.16 0.77
N GLU A 175 -4.70 -12.41 1.58
CA GLU A 175 -5.02 -12.76 2.97
C GLU A 175 -5.78 -14.10 3.06
N THR A 176 -6.69 -14.35 2.11
CA THR A 176 -7.40 -15.63 2.02
C THR A 176 -6.45 -16.79 1.71
N LEU A 177 -5.47 -16.59 0.81
CA LEU A 177 -4.46 -17.61 0.50
C LEU A 177 -3.62 -17.97 1.72
N VAL A 178 -3.22 -16.97 2.50
CA VAL A 178 -2.44 -17.17 3.73
C VAL A 178 -3.24 -17.92 4.80
N SER A 179 -4.55 -17.63 4.92
CA SER A 179 -5.42 -18.26 5.93
C SER A 179 -5.79 -19.72 5.62
N GLN A 180 -5.59 -20.18 4.38
CA GLN A 180 -5.94 -21.53 3.94
C GLN A 180 -4.75 -22.49 3.89
N GLY A 181 -3.54 -22.01 4.06
CA GLY A 181 -2.29 -22.78 4.02
C GLY A 181 -1.78 -23.10 5.40
#